data_28cb4c979f2c26d99b59f8c102256dfb
#
_entry.id   28cb4c979f2c26d99b59f8c102256dfb
#
_cell.length_a   1.000
_cell.length_b   1.000
_cell.length_c   1.000
_cell.angle_alpha   90.00
_cell.angle_beta   90.00
_cell.angle_gamma   90.00
#
_symmetry.space_group_name_H-M   'P 1'
#
loop_
_entity.id
_entity.type
_entity.pdbx_description
1 polymer ?
#
loop_
_entity_poly.entity_id
_entity_poly.type
_entity_poly.pdbx_seq_one_letter_code
_entity_poly.pdbx_strand_id
1 'polypeptide(L)'
;RPFIMNIKKVVVIGSGTMGSGIAAHLCNANIPVVLLDLKTEIAEKAKDRILKSRPPLLFDKVKIENLKVGNINDDFDNVKNADWIIEAVVERIDIKHQIYEKIFNERQKNSVVSSNTSTIPLKVLSEKLKEKDKKDFCITHFFNPVRYMGLLEIVRDHLNDEIKIK
;
A
#
# COMPACT_ATOMS: atom_id res chain seq x y z
N ARG A 1 -0.02 -28.14 -3.96
CA ARG A 1 -0.31 -27.14 -2.89
C ARG A 1 -0.45 -25.78 -3.55
N PRO A 2 -1.49 -25.02 -3.24
CA PRO A 2 -1.54 -23.64 -3.74
C PRO A 2 -0.31 -22.91 -3.19
N PHE A 3 0.37 -22.20 -4.08
CA PHE A 3 1.47 -21.32 -3.70
C PHE A 3 0.87 -20.14 -2.92
N ILE A 4 1.13 -20.06 -1.62
CA ILE A 4 0.70 -18.92 -0.80
C ILE A 4 1.86 -17.94 -0.78
N MET A 5 1.64 -16.76 -1.32
CA MET A 5 2.60 -15.67 -1.21
C MET A 5 2.74 -15.26 0.25
N ASN A 6 3.95 -15.37 0.78
CA ASN A 6 4.24 -14.95 2.14
C ASN A 6 4.64 -13.47 2.16
N ILE A 7 3.76 -12.61 2.65
CA ILE A 7 4.01 -11.17 2.76
C ILE A 7 4.76 -10.90 4.06
N LYS A 8 6.03 -10.52 3.93
CA LYS A 8 6.93 -10.21 5.06
C LYS A 8 7.17 -8.74 5.26
N LYS A 9 6.96 -7.90 4.24
CA LYS A 9 7.16 -6.46 4.28
C LYS A 9 6.22 -5.77 3.32
N VAL A 10 5.59 -4.70 3.79
CA VAL A 10 4.70 -3.85 2.99
C VAL A 10 5.19 -2.41 3.03
N VAL A 11 5.13 -1.73 1.88
CA VAL A 11 5.31 -0.29 1.78
C VAL A 11 3.96 0.33 1.44
N VAL A 12 3.54 1.32 2.23
CA VAL A 12 2.34 2.13 1.97
C VAL A 12 2.80 3.53 1.58
N ILE A 13 2.35 4.01 0.42
CA ILE A 13 2.68 5.34 -0.10
C ILE A 13 1.44 6.22 0.02
N GLY A 14 1.56 7.28 0.78
CA GLY A 14 0.46 8.16 1.15
C GLY A 14 0.00 7.89 2.59
N SER A 15 0.08 8.90 3.44
CA SER A 15 -0.19 8.79 4.88
C SER A 15 -1.43 9.56 5.32
N GLY A 16 -2.40 9.75 4.42
CA GLY A 16 -3.71 10.27 4.75
C GLY A 16 -4.53 9.28 5.58
N THR A 17 -5.82 9.53 5.71
CA THR A 17 -6.74 8.69 6.50
C THR A 17 -6.68 7.22 6.08
N MET A 18 -6.75 6.95 4.78
CA MET A 18 -6.75 5.56 4.28
C MET A 18 -5.38 4.91 4.40
N GLY A 19 -4.31 5.58 3.97
CA GLY A 19 -2.95 5.03 4.07
C GLY A 19 -2.55 4.76 5.52
N SER A 20 -2.89 5.65 6.44
CA SER A 20 -2.66 5.45 7.88
C SER A 20 -3.45 4.27 8.44
N GLY A 21 -4.73 4.16 8.06
CA GLY A 21 -5.59 3.06 8.49
C GLY A 21 -5.11 1.69 7.98
N ILE A 22 -4.71 1.62 6.72
CA ILE A 22 -4.14 0.42 6.10
C ILE A 22 -2.84 0.02 6.80
N ALA A 23 -1.93 0.97 7.00
CA ALA A 23 -0.66 0.74 7.69
C ALA A 23 -0.88 0.21 9.11
N ALA A 24 -1.78 0.82 9.88
CA ALA A 24 -2.12 0.37 11.22
C ALA A 24 -2.69 -1.05 11.23
N HIS A 25 -3.57 -1.37 10.28
CA HIS A 25 -4.18 -2.69 10.19
C HIS A 25 -3.16 -3.79 9.86
N LEU A 26 -2.22 -3.50 8.98
CA LEU A 26 -1.11 -4.41 8.68
C LEU A 26 -0.19 -4.60 9.90
N CYS A 27 0.07 -3.54 10.66
CA CYS A 27 0.81 -3.63 11.92
C CYS A 27 0.09 -4.54 12.94
N ASN A 28 -1.24 -4.51 12.99
CA ASN A 28 -2.04 -5.42 13.81
C ASN A 28 -1.81 -6.89 13.45
N ALA A 29 -1.53 -7.17 12.18
CA ALA A 29 -1.20 -8.50 11.69
C ALA A 29 0.28 -8.89 11.87
N ASN A 30 1.05 -8.10 12.62
CA ASN A 30 2.48 -8.26 12.84
C ASN A 30 3.33 -8.21 11.56
N ILE A 31 2.87 -7.46 10.56
CA ILE A 31 3.61 -7.25 9.31
C ILE A 31 4.42 -5.97 9.43
N PRO A 32 5.74 -6.00 9.18
CA PRO A 32 6.55 -4.79 9.07
C PRO A 32 6.08 -3.90 7.95
N VAL A 33 5.79 -2.63 8.26
CA VAL A 33 5.26 -1.63 7.32
C VAL A 33 6.18 -0.42 7.29
N VAL A 34 6.45 0.09 6.09
CA VAL A 34 7.07 1.40 5.88
C VAL A 34 6.00 2.31 5.27
N LEU A 35 5.70 3.39 5.97
CA LEU A 35 4.72 4.40 5.54
C LEU A 35 5.48 5.62 5.00
N LEU A 36 5.32 5.90 3.72
CA LEU A 36 5.99 6.99 3.02
C LEU A 36 5.01 8.10 2.64
N ASP A 37 5.47 9.33 2.74
CA ASP A 37 4.76 10.50 2.22
C ASP A 37 5.76 11.45 1.55
N LEU A 38 5.31 12.62 1.11
CA LEU A 38 6.16 13.63 0.48
C LEU A 38 7.28 14.10 1.40
N LYS A 39 6.99 14.20 2.70
CA LYS A 39 7.95 14.57 3.75
C LYS A 39 7.82 13.61 4.92
N THR A 40 8.94 13.31 5.57
CA THR A 40 8.97 12.42 6.75
C THR A 40 8.08 12.94 7.86
N GLU A 41 8.04 14.27 8.08
CA GLU A 41 7.21 14.91 9.11
C GLU A 41 5.71 14.62 8.91
N ILE A 42 5.25 14.52 7.66
CA ILE A 42 3.86 14.17 7.34
C ILE A 42 3.56 12.74 7.80
N ALA A 43 4.45 11.81 7.49
CA ALA A 43 4.33 10.41 7.89
C ALA A 43 4.46 10.23 9.41
N GLU A 44 5.31 11.00 10.09
CA GLU A 44 5.43 11.01 11.54
C GLU A 44 4.15 11.50 12.22
N LYS A 45 3.55 12.56 11.71
CA LYS A 45 2.24 13.03 12.19
C LYS A 45 1.15 11.98 12.00
N ALA A 46 1.20 11.23 10.90
CA ALA A 46 0.29 10.11 10.68
C ALA A 46 0.49 9.00 11.72
N LYS A 47 1.72 8.66 12.06
CA LYS A 47 2.04 7.72 13.13
C LYS A 47 1.48 8.18 14.48
N ASP A 48 1.60 9.44 14.82
CA ASP A 48 1.03 10.02 16.03
C ASP A 48 -0.51 9.93 16.03
N ARG A 49 -1.16 10.22 14.90
CA ARG A 49 -2.62 10.08 14.78
C ARG A 49 -3.07 8.63 14.99
N ILE A 50 -2.34 7.66 14.46
CA ILE A 50 -2.62 6.24 14.67
C ILE A 50 -2.63 5.91 16.15
N LEU A 51 -1.61 6.37 16.90
CA LEU A 51 -1.48 6.13 18.35
C LEU A 51 -2.60 6.79 19.17
N LYS A 52 -3.12 7.92 18.71
CA LYS A 52 -4.12 8.73 19.40
C LYS A 52 -5.55 8.55 18.90
N SER A 53 -5.76 7.73 17.86
CA SER A 53 -7.07 7.60 17.20
C SER A 53 -8.18 7.11 18.14
N ARG A 54 -9.36 7.64 17.90
CA ARG A 54 -10.60 7.23 18.59
C ARG A 54 -11.70 7.03 17.53
N PRO A 55 -12.25 5.83 17.37
CA PRO A 55 -11.88 4.57 18.04
C PRO A 55 -10.45 4.12 17.69
N PRO A 56 -9.80 3.26 18.50
CA PRO A 56 -8.41 2.86 18.29
C PRO A 56 -8.23 2.09 16.97
N LEU A 57 -7.19 2.43 16.19
CA LEU A 57 -6.80 1.71 14.98
C LEU A 57 -5.92 0.49 15.27
N LEU A 58 -5.15 0.54 16.36
CA LEU A 58 -4.31 -0.57 16.79
C LEU A 58 -5.04 -1.45 17.81
N PHE A 59 -4.84 -2.78 17.73
CA PHE A 59 -5.32 -3.73 18.73
C PHE A 59 -4.63 -3.49 20.08
N ASP A 60 -3.33 -3.21 20.01
CA ASP A 60 -2.50 -2.84 21.14
C ASP A 60 -1.49 -1.80 20.62
N LYS A 61 -1.18 -0.79 21.46
CA LYS A 61 -0.23 0.26 21.09
C LYS A 61 1.16 -0.26 20.76
N VAL A 62 1.56 -1.40 21.31
CA VAL A 62 2.85 -2.04 21.00
C VAL A 62 2.96 -2.41 19.52
N LYS A 63 1.86 -2.62 18.83
CA LYS A 63 1.84 -2.91 17.39
C LYS A 63 2.47 -1.80 16.53
N ILE A 64 2.58 -0.57 17.08
CA ILE A 64 3.24 0.54 16.40
C ILE A 64 4.72 0.28 16.12
N GLU A 65 5.35 -0.64 16.83
CA GLU A 65 6.74 -1.02 16.62
C GLU A 65 6.96 -1.63 15.22
N ASN A 66 5.91 -2.15 14.60
CA ASN A 66 5.95 -2.65 13.23
C ASN A 66 5.99 -1.55 12.18
N LEU A 67 5.76 -0.28 12.56
CA LEU A 67 5.66 0.85 11.64
C LEU A 67 6.93 1.67 11.64
N LYS A 68 7.55 1.81 10.46
CA LYS A 68 8.56 2.81 10.16
C LYS A 68 7.97 3.86 9.24
N VAL A 69 8.44 5.09 9.36
CA VAL A 69 7.98 6.21 8.52
C VAL A 69 9.16 6.83 7.77
N GLY A 70 8.88 7.44 6.64
CA GLY A 70 9.87 8.09 5.81
C GLY A 70 9.25 8.92 4.70
N ASN A 71 10.05 9.31 3.73
CA ASN A 71 9.60 10.09 2.59
C ASN A 71 10.00 9.42 1.26
N ILE A 72 9.29 9.81 0.20
CA ILE A 72 9.45 9.19 -1.12
C ILE A 72 10.76 9.54 -1.83
N ASN A 73 11.50 10.55 -1.37
CA ASN A 73 12.79 10.92 -1.96
C ASN A 73 13.96 10.16 -1.33
N ASP A 74 13.98 10.05 -0.01
CA ASP A 74 15.12 9.49 0.72
C ASP A 74 14.96 8.01 1.04
N ASP A 75 13.71 7.53 1.20
CA ASP A 75 13.42 6.20 1.73
C ASP A 75 12.74 5.27 0.71
N PHE A 76 12.71 5.66 -0.56
CA PHE A 76 12.01 4.91 -1.61
C PHE A 76 12.66 3.55 -1.91
N ASP A 77 13.93 3.36 -1.58
CA ASP A 77 14.63 2.08 -1.72
C ASP A 77 14.00 0.94 -0.89
N ASN A 78 13.17 1.25 0.10
CA ASN A 78 12.36 0.26 0.80
C ASN A 78 11.44 -0.54 -0.12
N VAL A 79 11.10 -0.01 -1.29
CA VAL A 79 10.30 -0.68 -2.32
C VAL A 79 11.03 -1.90 -2.89
N LYS A 80 12.36 -1.90 -2.90
CA LYS A 80 13.18 -2.96 -3.50
C LYS A 80 13.02 -4.33 -2.84
N ASN A 81 12.68 -4.36 -1.56
CA ASN A 81 12.51 -5.61 -0.80
C ASN A 81 11.11 -5.77 -0.22
N ALA A 82 10.16 -4.95 -0.64
CA ALA A 82 8.76 -5.10 -0.26
C ALA A 82 8.08 -6.20 -1.07
N ASP A 83 7.22 -6.95 -0.42
CA ASP A 83 6.39 -7.98 -1.07
C ASP A 83 5.09 -7.39 -1.62
N TRP A 84 4.62 -6.31 -1.00
CA TRP A 84 3.42 -5.60 -1.40
C TRP A 84 3.65 -4.09 -1.26
N ILE A 85 3.32 -3.35 -2.30
CA ILE A 85 3.39 -1.89 -2.31
C ILE A 85 1.97 -1.36 -2.55
N ILE A 86 1.46 -0.59 -1.61
CA ILE A 86 0.10 -0.05 -1.64
C ILE A 86 0.17 1.46 -1.89
N GLU A 87 -0.43 1.91 -2.97
CA GLU A 87 -0.57 3.33 -3.25
C GLU A 87 -1.89 3.85 -2.66
N ALA A 88 -1.81 4.85 -1.81
CA ALA A 88 -2.92 5.52 -1.16
C ALA A 88 -2.74 7.05 -1.21
N VAL A 89 -2.24 7.55 -2.33
CA VAL A 89 -2.04 8.99 -2.55
C VAL A 89 -3.33 9.67 -3.03
N VAL A 90 -3.29 11.00 -3.19
CA VAL A 90 -4.45 11.77 -3.67
C VAL A 90 -5.01 11.22 -4.98
N GLU A 91 -6.33 11.34 -5.18
CA GLU A 91 -7.05 10.84 -6.36
C GLU A 91 -6.78 11.72 -7.60
N ARG A 92 -5.50 11.78 -8.01
CA ARG A 92 -5.05 12.45 -9.22
C ARG A 92 -4.24 11.49 -10.06
N ILE A 93 -4.73 11.23 -11.27
CA ILE A 93 -4.13 10.22 -12.16
C ILE A 93 -2.69 10.56 -12.58
N ASP A 94 -2.37 11.83 -12.78
CA ASP A 94 -1.02 12.29 -13.12
C ASP A 94 -0.01 11.95 -12.00
N ILE A 95 -0.38 12.19 -10.75
CA ILE A 95 0.45 11.87 -9.58
C ILE A 95 0.59 10.35 -9.43
N LYS A 96 -0.50 9.61 -9.58
CA LYS A 96 -0.48 8.15 -9.49
C LYS A 96 0.41 7.53 -10.56
N HIS A 97 0.33 7.99 -11.81
CA HIS A 97 1.20 7.50 -12.89
C HIS A 97 2.69 7.74 -12.60
N GLN A 98 3.05 8.91 -12.04
CA GLN A 98 4.43 9.20 -11.64
C GLN A 98 4.92 8.25 -10.54
N ILE A 99 4.07 7.99 -9.54
CA ILE A 99 4.39 7.05 -8.45
C ILE A 99 4.55 5.63 -9.00
N TYR A 100 3.67 5.18 -9.89
CA TYR A 100 3.78 3.83 -10.49
C TYR A 100 5.06 3.67 -11.31
N GLU A 101 5.43 4.66 -12.11
CA GLU A 101 6.69 4.63 -12.85
C GLU A 101 7.87 4.40 -11.91
N LYS A 102 7.90 5.14 -10.81
CA LYS A 102 8.95 5.02 -9.79
C LYS A 102 8.94 3.65 -9.10
N ILE A 103 7.75 3.15 -8.72
CA ILE A 103 7.59 1.83 -8.09
C ILE A 103 8.08 0.72 -9.02
N PHE A 104 7.62 0.70 -10.27
CA PHE A 104 7.95 -0.39 -11.20
C PHE A 104 9.40 -0.36 -11.68
N ASN A 105 10.10 0.78 -11.57
CA ASN A 105 11.54 0.86 -11.80
C ASN A 105 12.36 0.30 -10.63
N GLU A 106 11.84 0.32 -9.41
CA GLU A 106 12.58 -0.01 -8.19
C GLU A 106 12.17 -1.34 -7.54
N ARG A 107 10.94 -1.79 -7.74
CA ARG A 107 10.39 -2.97 -7.06
C ARG A 107 11.10 -4.27 -7.40
N GLN A 108 11.04 -5.25 -6.50
CA GLN A 108 11.42 -6.63 -6.82
C GLN A 108 10.37 -7.33 -7.69
N LYS A 109 10.80 -8.31 -8.50
CA LYS A 109 9.95 -9.01 -9.47
C LYS A 109 8.76 -9.74 -8.84
N ASN A 110 8.89 -10.22 -7.61
CA ASN A 110 7.88 -11.02 -6.93
C ASN A 110 6.90 -10.18 -6.11
N SER A 111 6.99 -8.85 -6.18
CA SER A 111 6.07 -7.99 -5.45
C SER A 111 4.73 -7.81 -6.16
N VAL A 112 3.71 -7.47 -5.39
CA VAL A 112 2.42 -6.99 -5.87
C VAL A 112 2.34 -5.49 -5.64
N VAL A 113 1.80 -4.77 -6.60
CA VAL A 113 1.53 -3.33 -6.49
C VAL A 113 0.03 -3.12 -6.59
N SER A 114 -0.53 -2.37 -5.66
CA SER A 114 -1.96 -2.09 -5.67
C SER A 114 -2.28 -0.64 -5.37
N SER A 115 -3.42 -0.18 -5.88
CA SER A 115 -3.99 1.13 -5.57
C SER A 115 -5.21 0.98 -4.67
N ASN A 116 -5.35 1.88 -3.70
CA ASN A 116 -6.54 1.98 -2.86
C ASN A 116 -7.60 2.91 -3.46
N THR A 117 -7.52 3.23 -4.75
CA THR A 117 -8.50 4.10 -5.40
C THR A 117 -9.93 3.60 -5.22
N SER A 118 -10.87 4.53 -5.03
CA SER A 118 -12.31 4.21 -4.98
C SER A 118 -13.03 4.53 -6.29
N THR A 119 -12.43 5.37 -7.15
CA THR A 119 -13.13 5.97 -8.29
C THR A 119 -12.44 5.80 -9.63
N ILE A 120 -11.11 5.68 -9.67
CA ILE A 120 -10.36 5.60 -10.93
C ILE A 120 -10.34 4.15 -11.43
N PRO A 121 -10.80 3.86 -12.67
CA PRO A 121 -10.80 2.50 -13.19
C PRO A 121 -9.39 1.92 -13.33
N LEU A 122 -9.25 0.63 -13.09
CA LEU A 122 -7.98 -0.10 -13.21
C LEU A 122 -7.30 0.13 -14.57
N LYS A 123 -8.08 0.12 -15.65
CA LYS A 123 -7.59 0.37 -17.02
C LYS A 123 -6.89 1.72 -17.14
N VAL A 124 -7.45 2.76 -16.51
CA VAL A 124 -6.87 4.11 -16.53
C VAL A 124 -5.61 4.18 -15.67
N LEU A 125 -5.62 3.58 -14.49
CA LEU A 125 -4.45 3.51 -13.62
C LEU A 125 -3.28 2.81 -14.30
N SER A 126 -3.54 1.70 -14.99
CA SER A 126 -2.51 0.83 -15.57
C SER A 126 -2.12 1.19 -17.00
N GLU A 127 -2.73 2.21 -17.63
CA GLU A 127 -2.54 2.48 -19.07
C GLU A 127 -1.09 2.76 -19.46
N LYS A 128 -0.29 3.33 -18.58
CA LYS A 128 1.13 3.64 -18.83
C LYS A 128 2.09 2.54 -18.39
N LEU A 129 1.58 1.47 -17.80
CA LEU A 129 2.40 0.34 -17.39
C LEU A 129 2.76 -0.54 -18.58
N LYS A 130 3.95 -1.13 -18.54
CA LYS A 130 4.34 -2.18 -19.49
C LYS A 130 3.50 -3.42 -19.27
N GLU A 131 3.23 -4.19 -20.33
CA GLU A 131 2.44 -5.43 -20.23
C GLU A 131 2.97 -6.39 -19.16
N LYS A 132 4.30 -6.53 -19.04
CA LYS A 132 4.94 -7.37 -18.03
C LYS A 132 4.66 -6.92 -16.59
N ASP A 133 4.35 -5.65 -16.37
CA ASP A 133 4.10 -5.06 -15.06
C ASP A 133 2.61 -5.11 -14.68
N LYS A 134 1.72 -5.08 -15.66
CA LYS A 134 0.27 -5.14 -15.44
C LYS A 134 -0.17 -6.40 -14.71
N LYS A 135 0.52 -7.51 -14.91
CA LYS A 135 0.22 -8.79 -14.24
C LYS A 135 0.33 -8.72 -12.72
N ASP A 136 1.13 -7.79 -12.20
CA ASP A 136 1.40 -7.62 -10.77
C ASP A 136 0.67 -6.41 -10.18
N PHE A 137 -0.22 -5.76 -10.94
CA PHE A 137 -0.93 -4.56 -10.54
C PHE A 137 -2.43 -4.79 -10.44
N CYS A 138 -3.03 -4.35 -9.33
CA CYS A 138 -4.47 -4.46 -9.10
C CYS A 138 -4.98 -3.31 -8.23
N ILE A 139 -6.29 -3.26 -7.99
CA ILE A 139 -6.89 -2.39 -6.99
C ILE A 139 -7.20 -3.23 -5.75
N THR A 140 -6.79 -2.72 -4.59
CA THR A 140 -7.16 -3.27 -3.28
C THR A 140 -7.85 -2.16 -2.50
N HIS A 141 -9.17 -2.09 -2.61
CA HIS A 141 -9.98 -1.04 -2.00
C HIS A 141 -10.38 -1.42 -0.58
N PHE A 142 -9.72 -0.81 0.40
CA PHE A 142 -10.09 -0.89 1.80
C PHE A 142 -11.18 0.12 2.12
N PHE A 143 -12.01 -0.19 3.10
CA PHE A 143 -13.09 0.69 3.55
C PHE A 143 -12.74 1.32 4.90
N ASN A 144 -13.10 2.60 5.06
CA ASN A 144 -12.83 3.35 6.28
C ASN A 144 -13.98 3.16 7.30
N PRO A 145 -13.70 2.88 8.57
CA PRO A 145 -12.37 2.65 9.20
C PRO A 145 -11.85 1.22 8.90
N VAL A 146 -10.61 1.12 8.41
CA VAL A 146 -10.04 -0.15 7.91
C VAL A 146 -10.14 -1.29 8.91
N ARG A 147 -9.82 -1.03 10.18
CA ARG A 147 -9.88 -2.04 11.24
C ARG A 147 -11.28 -2.62 11.45
N TYR A 148 -12.31 -1.80 11.28
CA TYR A 148 -13.69 -2.13 11.67
C TYR A 148 -14.55 -2.58 10.50
N MET A 149 -14.08 -2.38 9.28
CA MET A 149 -14.76 -2.80 8.06
C MET A 149 -14.20 -4.15 7.62
N GLY A 150 -14.98 -5.22 7.75
CA GLY A 150 -14.57 -6.58 7.41
C GLY A 150 -14.54 -6.89 5.91
N LEU A 151 -14.45 -5.88 5.05
CA LEU A 151 -14.51 -6.03 3.61
C LEU A 151 -13.27 -5.41 2.95
N LEU A 152 -12.63 -6.17 2.07
CA LEU A 152 -11.62 -5.70 1.13
C LEU A 152 -12.08 -6.05 -0.28
N GLU A 153 -12.27 -5.04 -1.11
CA GLU A 153 -12.60 -5.23 -2.52
C GLU A 153 -11.33 -5.32 -3.36
N ILE A 154 -11.19 -6.39 -4.13
CA ILE A 154 -10.05 -6.57 -5.05
C ILE A 154 -10.57 -6.49 -6.49
N VAL A 155 -10.08 -5.50 -7.23
CA VAL A 155 -10.36 -5.35 -8.66
C VAL A 155 -9.10 -5.71 -9.42
N ARG A 156 -9.19 -6.71 -10.28
CA ARG A 156 -8.07 -7.24 -11.06
C ARG A 156 -8.41 -7.36 -12.53
N ASP A 157 -7.38 -7.45 -13.35
CA ASP A 157 -7.44 -7.65 -14.79
C ASP A 157 -7.16 -9.13 -15.12
N HIS A 158 -7.59 -9.59 -16.30
CA HIS A 158 -7.27 -10.90 -16.86
C HIS A 158 -5.75 -11.12 -17.07
N LEU A 159 -4.96 -10.04 -17.11
CA LEU A 159 -3.50 -10.09 -17.21
C LEU A 159 -2.81 -10.35 -15.86
N ASN A 160 -3.54 -10.32 -14.75
CA ASN A 160 -2.94 -10.50 -13.42
C ASN A 160 -2.41 -11.93 -13.23
N ASP A 161 -1.29 -12.00 -12.52
CA ASP A 161 -0.71 -13.27 -12.10
C ASP A 161 -1.62 -13.91 -11.04
N GLU A 162 -2.24 -15.05 -11.38
CA GLU A 162 -3.18 -15.75 -10.50
C GLU A 162 -2.54 -16.25 -9.20
N ILE A 163 -1.23 -16.43 -9.19
CA ILE A 163 -0.50 -16.88 -7.98
C ILE A 163 -0.38 -15.75 -6.98
N LYS A 164 -0.16 -14.53 -7.45
CA LYS A 164 0.08 -13.37 -6.60
C LYS A 164 -1.21 -12.65 -6.19
N ILE A 165 -2.20 -12.61 -7.08
CA ILE A 165 -3.44 -11.86 -6.89
C ILE A 165 -4.62 -12.83 -6.98
N LYS A 166 -4.86 -13.55 -5.89
CA LYS A 166 -5.94 -14.52 -5.81
C LYS A 166 -6.87 -14.25 -4.63
#